data_096c0dc22ace08ef5b2aa24dafb29498
#
_entry.id   096c0dc22ace08ef5b2aa24dafb29498
#
_cell.length_a   1.000
_cell.length_b   1.000
_cell.length_c   1.000
_cell.angle_alpha   90.00
_cell.angle_beta   90.00
_cell.angle_gamma   90.00
#
_symmetry.space_group_name_H-M   'P 1'
#
loop_
_entity.id
_entity.type
_entity.pdbx_description
1 polymer ?
#
loop_
_entity_poly.entity_id
_entity_poly.type
_entity_poly.pdbx_seq_one_letter_code
_entity_poly.pdbx_strand_id
1 'polypeptide(L)'
;MKFSNFIRMHWAAFRALLVLTVLTGLAYPVFIWLVAQIPGLHDKAEGSMLTSNGKPVGSRLIGQLFTDKDGNALAQYFQSRPSAAGTGYDPLNSSASNLGPESIVDTPADPSQLTAGKSASDAGFKPSLLTQVCTRSAAVGQLEGVDGARPFCTGGGVGAVLSVIGPRDARGNVAHPTRVVSVNEPCQSTQAPFLSIYEGVRVECAKYGEDYTIGQIVPVRGAAPDNPAVPADAVTASGSGLDPNISPAYADIQVTRVAKARHVSPDQIRAVLAHYRGGRDLGVLGEPTVNVLELNLQLDHQYPVSG
;
A
#
# COMPACT_ATOMS: atom_id res chain seq x y z
N MET A 1 46.15 33.04 -26.24
CA MET A 1 46.61 31.63 -26.10
C MET A 1 47.26 31.22 -27.40
N LYS A 2 48.48 30.61 -27.38
CA LYS A 2 49.11 30.11 -28.62
C LYS A 2 48.29 28.90 -29.12
N PHE A 3 47.97 28.86 -30.40
CA PHE A 3 47.15 27.79 -31.07
C PHE A 3 47.67 26.37 -30.76
N SER A 4 49.00 26.23 -30.62
CA SER A 4 49.64 24.96 -30.22
C SER A 4 49.23 24.46 -28.82
N ASN A 5 49.02 25.37 -27.86
CA ASN A 5 48.56 24.98 -26.52
C ASN A 5 47.09 24.53 -26.53
N PHE A 6 46.28 25.16 -27.37
CA PHE A 6 44.89 24.75 -27.57
C PHE A 6 44.81 23.32 -28.10
N ILE A 7 45.53 22.96 -29.17
CA ILE A 7 45.57 21.63 -29.74
C ILE A 7 46.07 20.61 -28.71
N ARG A 8 47.15 20.90 -27.98
CA ARG A 8 47.71 19.98 -26.97
C ARG A 8 46.72 19.69 -25.85
N MET A 9 45.99 20.69 -25.39
CA MET A 9 44.98 20.55 -24.35
C MET A 9 43.80 19.69 -24.82
N HIS A 10 43.29 19.94 -26.04
CA HIS A 10 42.21 19.13 -26.62
C HIS A 10 42.65 17.69 -26.88
N TRP A 11 43.89 17.48 -27.33
CA TRP A 11 44.44 16.13 -27.52
C TRP A 11 44.61 15.37 -26.19
N ALA A 12 45.01 16.05 -25.13
CA ALA A 12 45.06 15.44 -23.79
C ALA A 12 43.67 15.11 -23.27
N ALA A 13 42.70 16.03 -23.44
CA ALA A 13 41.29 15.76 -23.06
C ALA A 13 40.68 14.61 -23.87
N PHE A 14 40.94 14.53 -25.17
CA PHE A 14 40.46 13.44 -26.01
C PHE A 14 41.04 12.10 -25.58
N ARG A 15 42.33 12.00 -25.26
CA ARG A 15 42.93 10.77 -24.74
C ARG A 15 42.33 10.37 -23.40
N ALA A 16 42.12 11.32 -22.50
CA ALA A 16 41.48 11.05 -21.20
C ALA A 16 40.05 10.56 -21.38
N LEU A 17 39.29 11.22 -22.27
CA LEU A 17 37.93 10.77 -22.62
C LEU A 17 37.92 9.35 -23.19
N LEU A 18 38.83 9.06 -24.13
CA LEU A 18 38.90 7.74 -24.76
C LEU A 18 39.24 6.65 -23.73
N VAL A 19 40.23 6.90 -22.86
CA VAL A 19 40.58 5.96 -21.77
C VAL A 19 39.41 5.72 -20.85
N LEU A 20 38.73 6.80 -20.40
CA LEU A 20 37.54 6.68 -19.53
C LEU A 20 36.41 5.94 -20.24
N THR A 21 36.17 6.23 -21.53
CA THR A 21 35.15 5.52 -22.33
C THR A 21 35.45 4.01 -22.42
N VAL A 22 36.71 3.64 -22.65
CA VAL A 22 37.11 2.23 -22.67
C VAL A 22 36.93 1.58 -21.30
N LEU A 23 37.35 2.26 -20.22
CA LEU A 23 37.23 1.73 -18.87
C LEU A 23 35.77 1.56 -18.43
N THR A 24 34.94 2.60 -18.61
CA THR A 24 33.56 2.61 -18.12
C THR A 24 32.57 2.00 -19.12
N GLY A 25 32.82 2.12 -20.42
CA GLY A 25 31.90 1.66 -21.47
C GLY A 25 32.21 0.27 -22.01
N LEU A 26 33.41 -0.25 -21.79
CA LEU A 26 33.79 -1.58 -22.27
C LEU A 26 34.33 -2.48 -21.15
N ALA A 27 35.42 -2.10 -20.48
CA ALA A 27 36.06 -2.95 -19.50
C ALA A 27 35.15 -3.25 -18.30
N TYR A 28 34.48 -2.24 -17.74
CA TYR A 28 33.57 -2.43 -16.62
C TYR A 28 32.32 -3.26 -16.98
N PRO A 29 31.56 -3.01 -18.07
CA PRO A 29 30.45 -3.86 -18.46
C PRO A 29 30.87 -5.32 -18.72
N VAL A 30 32.00 -5.55 -19.40
CA VAL A 30 32.51 -6.91 -19.63
C VAL A 30 32.87 -7.60 -18.32
N PHE A 31 33.51 -6.88 -17.38
CA PHE A 31 33.81 -7.41 -16.05
C PHE A 31 32.51 -7.81 -15.30
N ILE A 32 31.50 -6.94 -15.28
CA ILE A 32 30.19 -7.24 -14.65
C ILE A 32 29.53 -8.44 -15.32
N TRP A 33 29.57 -8.51 -16.66
CA TRP A 33 29.02 -9.64 -17.40
C TRP A 33 29.72 -10.97 -17.03
N LEU A 34 31.05 -10.97 -16.88
CA LEU A 34 31.80 -12.14 -16.42
C LEU A 34 31.41 -12.55 -14.99
N VAL A 35 31.24 -11.59 -14.08
CA VAL A 35 30.77 -11.84 -12.71
C VAL A 35 29.36 -12.45 -12.74
N ALA A 36 28.50 -11.96 -13.61
CA ALA A 36 27.15 -12.48 -13.79
C ALA A 36 27.09 -13.95 -14.26
N GLN A 37 28.17 -14.50 -14.84
CA GLN A 37 28.24 -15.91 -15.24
C GLN A 37 28.59 -16.86 -14.06
N ILE A 38 28.95 -16.32 -12.88
CA ILE A 38 29.27 -17.14 -11.72
C ILE A 38 28.02 -17.90 -11.25
N PRO A 39 28.09 -19.23 -11.01
CA PRO A 39 26.99 -20.00 -10.44
C PRO A 39 26.44 -19.35 -9.15
N GLY A 40 25.10 -19.21 -9.07
CA GLY A 40 24.41 -18.52 -7.98
C GLY A 40 24.28 -16.99 -8.14
N LEU A 41 25.02 -16.35 -9.08
CA LEU A 41 24.77 -14.98 -9.49
C LEU A 41 24.01 -14.89 -10.83
N HIS A 42 24.11 -15.93 -11.65
CA HIS A 42 23.48 -15.97 -12.97
C HIS A 42 21.97 -15.76 -12.91
N ASP A 43 21.28 -16.51 -12.06
CA ASP A 43 19.80 -16.35 -11.90
C ASP A 43 19.40 -14.94 -11.45
N LYS A 44 20.24 -14.31 -10.60
CA LYS A 44 20.02 -12.92 -10.18
C LYS A 44 20.24 -11.93 -11.33
N ALA A 45 21.25 -12.17 -12.16
CA ALA A 45 21.54 -11.35 -13.32
C ALA A 45 20.45 -11.47 -14.40
N GLU A 46 19.82 -12.65 -14.52
CA GLU A 46 18.69 -12.90 -15.42
C GLU A 46 17.32 -12.50 -14.83
N GLY A 47 17.32 -11.73 -13.74
CA GLY A 47 16.09 -11.15 -13.17
C GLY A 47 15.36 -12.06 -12.17
N SER A 48 16.04 -13.09 -11.61
CA SER A 48 15.48 -13.99 -10.59
C SER A 48 14.14 -14.61 -11.01
N MET A 49 14.06 -15.08 -12.26
CA MET A 49 12.84 -15.60 -12.86
C MET A 49 12.37 -16.88 -12.17
N LEU A 50 11.06 -16.96 -11.91
CA LEU A 50 10.38 -18.14 -11.40
C LEU A 50 9.66 -18.85 -12.53
N THR A 51 9.72 -20.18 -12.51
CA THR A 51 9.09 -21.02 -13.53
C THR A 51 8.10 -22.00 -12.88
N SER A 52 6.98 -22.23 -13.55
CA SER A 52 6.03 -23.29 -13.22
C SER A 52 5.75 -24.12 -14.48
N ASN A 53 5.87 -25.45 -14.37
CA ASN A 53 5.70 -26.37 -15.50
C ASN A 53 6.56 -26.00 -16.72
N GLY A 54 7.82 -25.54 -16.49
CA GLY A 54 8.76 -25.14 -17.53
C GLY A 54 8.48 -23.80 -18.21
N LYS A 55 7.50 -23.04 -17.75
CA LYS A 55 7.15 -21.70 -18.27
C LYS A 55 7.48 -20.62 -17.25
N PRO A 56 8.06 -19.48 -17.65
CA PRO A 56 8.26 -18.37 -16.75
C PRO A 56 6.90 -17.79 -16.30
N VAL A 57 6.74 -17.61 -14.99
CA VAL A 57 5.49 -17.11 -14.38
C VAL A 57 5.67 -15.77 -13.67
N GLY A 58 6.91 -15.33 -13.48
CA GLY A 58 7.23 -14.05 -12.87
C GLY A 58 8.64 -14.01 -12.34
N SER A 59 8.97 -12.97 -11.59
CA SER A 59 10.24 -12.81 -10.89
C SER A 59 9.99 -12.76 -9.39
N ARG A 60 10.89 -13.33 -8.60
CA ARG A 60 10.83 -13.20 -7.13
C ARG A 60 10.98 -11.77 -6.64
N LEU A 61 11.48 -10.88 -7.50
CA LEU A 61 11.71 -9.46 -7.18
C LEU A 61 10.48 -8.58 -7.46
N ILE A 62 9.45 -9.13 -8.11
CA ILE A 62 8.30 -8.38 -8.60
C ILE A 62 7.02 -9.04 -8.09
N GLY A 63 6.21 -8.27 -7.34
CA GLY A 63 4.89 -8.69 -6.89
C GLY A 63 3.90 -8.87 -8.04
N GLN A 64 2.84 -9.62 -7.78
CA GLN A 64 1.73 -9.86 -8.71
C GLN A 64 0.40 -9.70 -7.99
N LEU A 65 -0.65 -9.38 -8.75
CA LEU A 65 -2.02 -9.43 -8.24
C LEU A 65 -2.55 -10.86 -8.30
N PHE A 66 -3.18 -11.27 -7.21
CA PHE A 66 -3.89 -12.56 -7.11
C PHE A 66 -5.40 -12.28 -6.99
N THR A 67 -5.93 -11.57 -7.99
CA THR A 67 -7.33 -11.17 -8.09
C THR A 67 -7.97 -11.74 -9.36
N ASP A 68 -9.29 -11.79 -9.37
CA ASP A 68 -10.05 -12.03 -10.59
C ASP A 68 -10.07 -10.78 -11.49
N LYS A 69 -10.76 -10.89 -12.64
CA LYS A 69 -10.92 -9.78 -13.61
C LYS A 69 -11.70 -8.57 -13.05
N ASP A 70 -12.47 -8.78 -11.98
CA ASP A 70 -13.28 -7.76 -11.34
C ASP A 70 -12.54 -7.14 -10.12
N GLY A 71 -11.29 -7.56 -9.88
CA GLY A 71 -10.43 -7.08 -8.80
C GLY A 71 -10.66 -7.75 -7.44
N ASN A 72 -11.52 -8.78 -7.37
CA ASN A 72 -11.75 -9.51 -6.11
C ASN A 72 -10.59 -10.46 -5.82
N ALA A 73 -10.20 -10.54 -4.56
CA ALA A 73 -9.14 -11.45 -4.11
C ALA A 73 -9.50 -12.92 -4.40
N LEU A 74 -8.61 -13.63 -5.07
CA LEU A 74 -8.72 -15.07 -5.27
C LEU A 74 -8.47 -15.76 -3.93
N ALA A 75 -9.48 -16.46 -3.41
CA ALA A 75 -9.50 -17.00 -2.05
C ALA A 75 -8.38 -18.01 -1.77
N GLN A 76 -7.91 -18.74 -2.78
CA GLN A 76 -6.86 -19.74 -2.68
C GLN A 76 -5.43 -19.19 -2.63
N TYR A 77 -5.25 -17.87 -2.84
CA TYR A 77 -3.94 -17.24 -2.88
C TYR A 77 -3.72 -16.23 -1.76
N PHE A 78 -2.50 -16.18 -1.25
CA PHE A 78 -2.05 -15.06 -0.44
C PHE A 78 -2.06 -13.78 -1.26
N GLN A 79 -2.56 -12.72 -0.67
CA GLN A 79 -2.63 -11.39 -1.29
C GLN A 79 -1.39 -10.57 -0.94
N SER A 80 -0.92 -9.79 -1.90
CA SER A 80 0.14 -8.81 -1.72
C SER A 80 -0.37 -7.56 -0.99
N ARG A 81 0.52 -6.60 -0.72
CA ARG A 81 0.16 -5.28 -0.22
C ARG A 81 -0.80 -4.58 -1.19
N PRO A 82 -1.71 -3.72 -0.68
CA PRO A 82 -2.54 -2.90 -1.55
C PRO A 82 -1.66 -1.99 -2.43
N SER A 83 -2.18 -1.60 -3.59
CA SER A 83 -1.48 -0.73 -4.53
C SER A 83 -2.19 0.61 -4.69
N ALA A 84 -1.42 1.68 -4.89
CA ALA A 84 -1.92 2.99 -5.30
C ALA A 84 -2.00 3.13 -6.84
N ALA A 85 -1.46 2.19 -7.61
CA ALA A 85 -1.62 2.16 -9.06
C ALA A 85 -3.10 1.93 -9.44
N GLY A 86 -3.61 2.64 -10.45
CA GLY A 86 -5.04 2.65 -10.78
C GLY A 86 -5.64 1.28 -11.10
N THR A 87 -4.86 0.37 -11.67
CA THR A 87 -5.24 -1.02 -11.98
C THR A 87 -4.81 -2.02 -10.88
N GLY A 88 -4.21 -1.55 -9.79
CA GLY A 88 -3.60 -2.39 -8.76
C GLY A 88 -2.20 -2.90 -9.09
N TYR A 89 -1.79 -2.91 -10.36
CA TYR A 89 -0.47 -3.34 -10.83
C TYR A 89 -0.11 -2.59 -12.10
N ASP A 90 1.00 -1.87 -12.07
CA ASP A 90 1.52 -1.20 -13.27
C ASP A 90 3.05 -1.22 -13.27
N PRO A 91 3.68 -2.07 -14.11
CA PRO A 91 5.13 -2.18 -14.20
C PRO A 91 5.80 -0.97 -14.87
N LEU A 92 5.04 -0.12 -15.54
CA LEU A 92 5.53 1.04 -16.29
C LEU A 92 5.28 2.36 -15.56
N ASN A 93 4.47 2.35 -14.49
CA ASN A 93 4.10 3.55 -13.77
C ASN A 93 4.12 3.31 -12.26
N SER A 94 4.88 4.11 -11.54
CA SER A 94 4.88 4.11 -10.07
C SER A 94 4.24 5.39 -9.57
N SER A 95 3.03 5.26 -9.05
CA SER A 95 2.20 6.37 -8.59
C SER A 95 2.16 6.38 -7.07
N ALA A 96 3.18 6.95 -6.43
CA ALA A 96 3.09 7.24 -5.00
C ALA A 96 2.09 8.38 -4.76
N SER A 97 1.25 8.26 -3.72
CA SER A 97 0.44 9.39 -3.29
C SER A 97 1.33 10.41 -2.54
N ASN A 98 1.08 11.70 -2.76
CA ASN A 98 1.75 12.77 -1.99
C ASN A 98 1.05 13.04 -0.64
N LEU A 99 0.19 12.12 -0.19
CA LEU A 99 -0.56 12.28 1.06
C LEU A 99 0.33 11.92 2.25
N GLY A 100 0.44 12.85 3.20
CA GLY A 100 1.13 12.65 4.47
C GLY A 100 0.18 12.39 5.64
N PRO A 101 0.71 12.28 6.87
CA PRO A 101 -0.09 12.02 8.07
C PRO A 101 -1.14 13.10 8.36
N GLU A 102 -0.98 14.29 7.82
CA GLU A 102 -1.93 15.42 7.90
C GLU A 102 -3.16 15.21 7.00
N SER A 103 -3.11 14.27 6.06
CA SER A 103 -4.25 13.98 5.18
C SER A 103 -5.28 13.12 5.90
N ILE A 104 -6.16 13.77 6.66
CA ILE A 104 -7.18 13.14 7.49
C ILE A 104 -8.61 13.56 7.13
N VAL A 105 -8.80 14.61 6.31
CA VAL A 105 -10.11 15.10 5.88
C VAL A 105 -10.33 14.74 4.41
N ASP A 106 -11.48 14.12 4.13
CA ASP A 106 -11.88 13.73 2.78
C ASP A 106 -12.42 14.93 1.99
N THR A 107 -12.25 14.90 0.66
CA THR A 107 -13.01 15.79 -0.23
C THR A 107 -14.34 15.09 -0.57
N PRO A 108 -15.50 15.66 -0.23
CA PRO A 108 -16.78 15.02 -0.48
C PRO A 108 -17.14 15.01 -1.97
N ALA A 109 -17.90 13.98 -2.39
CA ALA A 109 -18.47 13.91 -3.73
C ALA A 109 -19.59 14.96 -3.89
N ASP A 110 -19.78 15.44 -5.13
CA ASP A 110 -20.94 16.25 -5.49
C ASP A 110 -22.23 15.40 -5.51
N PRO A 111 -23.21 15.68 -4.64
CA PRO A 111 -24.43 14.90 -4.56
C PRO A 111 -25.25 14.92 -5.85
N SER A 112 -25.20 16.00 -6.62
CA SER A 112 -25.91 16.11 -7.89
C SER A 112 -25.37 15.14 -8.94
N GLN A 113 -24.05 14.92 -8.93
CA GLN A 113 -23.40 13.99 -9.82
C GLN A 113 -23.65 12.51 -9.42
N LEU A 114 -23.70 12.24 -8.11
CA LEU A 114 -24.09 10.91 -7.60
C LEU A 114 -25.53 10.57 -7.99
N THR A 115 -26.47 11.53 -7.86
CA THR A 115 -27.85 11.37 -8.29
C THR A 115 -27.98 11.15 -9.79
N ALA A 116 -27.05 11.71 -10.58
CA ALA A 116 -26.94 11.47 -12.02
C ALA A 116 -26.30 10.12 -12.38
N GLY A 117 -26.00 9.26 -11.41
CA GLY A 117 -25.46 7.91 -11.61
C GLY A 117 -23.95 7.83 -11.82
N LYS A 118 -23.20 8.91 -11.56
CA LYS A 118 -21.74 8.86 -11.60
C LYS A 118 -21.16 8.12 -10.39
N SER A 119 -19.98 7.52 -10.56
CA SER A 119 -19.23 6.96 -9.43
C SER A 119 -18.80 8.07 -8.45
N ALA A 120 -18.48 7.71 -7.20
CA ALA A 120 -18.03 8.67 -6.21
C ALA A 120 -16.76 9.41 -6.66
N SER A 121 -15.81 8.73 -7.30
CA SER A 121 -14.59 9.34 -7.84
C SER A 121 -14.89 10.32 -8.99
N ASP A 122 -15.81 9.96 -9.90
CA ASP A 122 -16.21 10.84 -11.01
C ASP A 122 -17.02 12.04 -10.53
N ALA A 123 -17.69 11.90 -9.37
CA ALA A 123 -18.37 12.97 -8.68
C ALA A 123 -17.44 13.84 -7.80
N GLY A 124 -16.12 13.63 -7.87
CA GLY A 124 -15.10 14.43 -7.20
C GLY A 124 -14.70 13.95 -5.81
N PHE A 125 -15.18 12.80 -5.35
CA PHE A 125 -14.72 12.23 -4.07
C PHE A 125 -13.23 11.94 -4.09
N LYS A 126 -12.51 12.43 -3.07
CA LYS A 126 -11.09 12.11 -2.86
C LYS A 126 -10.90 11.71 -1.40
N PRO A 127 -10.64 10.42 -1.13
CA PRO A 127 -10.42 9.96 0.24
C PRO A 127 -9.07 10.49 0.76
N SER A 128 -9.05 10.94 2.00
CA SER A 128 -7.83 11.22 2.76
C SER A 128 -7.00 9.94 2.94
N LEU A 129 -5.73 10.09 3.30
CA LEU A 129 -4.89 8.94 3.65
C LEU A 129 -5.51 8.14 4.80
N LEU A 130 -6.05 8.83 5.81
CA LEU A 130 -6.71 8.18 6.94
C LEU A 130 -7.90 7.32 6.48
N THR A 131 -8.78 7.86 5.66
CA THR A 131 -9.93 7.10 5.13
C THR A 131 -9.47 5.92 4.27
N GLN A 132 -8.42 6.05 3.44
CA GLN A 132 -7.88 4.93 2.69
C GLN A 132 -7.38 3.80 3.60
N VAL A 133 -6.67 4.14 4.69
CA VAL A 133 -6.21 3.17 5.69
C VAL A 133 -7.38 2.50 6.38
N CYS A 134 -8.41 3.25 6.79
CA CYS A 134 -9.60 2.73 7.45
C CYS A 134 -10.38 1.77 6.55
N THR A 135 -10.64 2.17 5.31
CA THR A 135 -11.35 1.34 4.32
C THR A 135 -10.62 0.04 4.03
N ARG A 136 -9.29 0.10 3.84
CA ARG A 136 -8.46 -1.10 3.63
C ARG A 136 -8.47 -2.01 4.85
N SER A 137 -8.39 -1.44 6.06
CA SER A 137 -8.44 -2.22 7.31
C SER A 137 -9.77 -2.97 7.45
N ALA A 138 -10.88 -2.30 7.20
CA ALA A 138 -12.20 -2.90 7.23
C ALA A 138 -12.35 -4.01 6.17
N ALA A 139 -11.90 -3.76 4.94
CA ALA A 139 -11.98 -4.72 3.85
C ALA A 139 -11.12 -5.97 4.10
N VAL A 140 -9.88 -5.81 4.58
CA VAL A 140 -9.00 -6.94 4.94
C VAL A 140 -9.59 -7.69 6.13
N GLY A 141 -10.11 -6.99 7.16
CA GLY A 141 -10.78 -7.61 8.30
C GLY A 141 -11.94 -8.51 7.86
N GLN A 142 -12.77 -8.03 6.94
CA GLN A 142 -13.88 -8.80 6.37
C GLN A 142 -13.38 -9.99 5.54
N LEU A 143 -12.37 -9.80 4.71
CA LEU A 143 -11.82 -10.86 3.84
C LEU A 143 -11.22 -12.01 4.66
N GLU A 144 -10.46 -11.66 5.69
CA GLU A 144 -9.68 -12.63 6.48
C GLU A 144 -10.41 -13.12 7.74
N GLY A 145 -11.60 -12.57 8.03
CA GLY A 145 -12.40 -12.94 9.20
C GLY A 145 -11.77 -12.51 10.53
N VAL A 146 -11.05 -11.38 10.53
CA VAL A 146 -10.44 -10.75 11.71
C VAL A 146 -11.06 -9.39 11.96
N ASP A 147 -10.84 -8.83 13.17
CA ASP A 147 -11.31 -7.49 13.49
C ASP A 147 -10.58 -6.44 12.63
N GLY A 148 -11.32 -5.73 11.78
CA GLY A 148 -10.81 -4.63 10.95
C GLY A 148 -10.77 -3.28 11.66
N ALA A 149 -11.18 -3.19 12.93
CA ALA A 149 -11.18 -1.96 13.70
C ALA A 149 -9.76 -1.40 13.89
N ARG A 150 -9.64 -0.08 13.76
CA ARG A 150 -8.36 0.63 13.88
C ARG A 150 -8.57 1.98 14.57
N PRO A 151 -7.62 2.47 15.39
CA PRO A 151 -7.67 3.81 15.94
C PRO A 151 -7.92 4.87 14.86
N PHE A 152 -8.72 5.87 15.20
CA PHE A 152 -9.11 6.97 14.31
C PHE A 152 -9.99 6.59 13.10
N CYS A 153 -10.57 5.38 13.12
CA CYS A 153 -11.52 4.92 12.11
C CYS A 153 -12.93 4.81 12.68
N THR A 154 -13.93 5.13 11.87
CA THR A 154 -15.34 4.88 12.20
C THR A 154 -15.71 3.42 11.94
N GLY A 155 -16.84 2.98 12.48
CA GLY A 155 -17.40 1.67 12.14
C GLY A 155 -17.77 1.50 10.66
N GLY A 156 -17.94 2.62 9.92
CA GLY A 156 -18.17 2.64 8.48
C GLY A 156 -16.91 2.54 7.62
N GLY A 157 -15.72 2.44 8.25
CA GLY A 157 -14.45 2.28 7.54
C GLY A 157 -13.88 3.58 6.94
N VAL A 158 -14.27 4.74 7.46
CA VAL A 158 -13.69 6.05 7.10
C VAL A 158 -12.98 6.67 8.31
N GLY A 159 -12.20 7.73 8.08
CA GLY A 159 -11.50 8.43 9.16
C GLY A 159 -12.48 9.13 10.12
N ALA A 160 -12.31 8.85 11.43
CA ALA A 160 -13.11 9.46 12.50
C ALA A 160 -12.61 10.87 12.79
N VAL A 161 -13.10 11.88 12.05
CA VAL A 161 -12.62 13.27 12.12
C VAL A 161 -13.78 14.23 12.29
N LEU A 162 -13.58 15.18 13.22
CA LEU A 162 -14.50 16.25 13.51
C LEU A 162 -13.91 17.60 13.10
N SER A 163 -14.74 18.51 12.62
CA SER A 163 -14.47 19.95 12.65
C SER A 163 -15.18 20.55 13.85
N VAL A 164 -14.40 21.06 14.79
CA VAL A 164 -14.88 21.66 16.05
C VAL A 164 -14.83 23.18 15.90
N ILE A 165 -15.99 23.82 15.90
CA ILE A 165 -16.15 25.23 15.62
C ILE A 165 -16.59 25.94 16.90
N GLY A 166 -15.91 27.03 17.25
CA GLY A 166 -16.19 27.83 18.43
C GLY A 166 -15.11 28.88 18.68
N PRO A 167 -15.25 29.68 19.75
CA PRO A 167 -14.21 30.61 20.15
C PRO A 167 -12.90 29.89 20.49
N ARG A 168 -11.79 30.48 20.04
CA ARG A 168 -10.44 29.93 20.30
C ARG A 168 -9.84 30.58 21.53
N ASP A 169 -9.16 29.77 22.33
CA ASP A 169 -8.34 30.25 23.45
C ASP A 169 -7.04 30.91 22.96
N ALA A 170 -6.23 31.41 23.90
CA ALA A 170 -4.94 32.04 23.61
C ALA A 170 -3.91 31.08 22.93
N ARG A 171 -4.12 29.78 22.99
CA ARG A 171 -3.31 28.73 22.34
C ARG A 171 -3.87 28.33 20.96
N GLY A 172 -5.01 28.92 20.57
CA GLY A 172 -5.68 28.59 19.30
C GLY A 172 -6.60 27.38 19.35
N ASN A 173 -6.80 26.73 20.50
CA ASN A 173 -7.72 25.61 20.64
C ASN A 173 -9.16 26.10 20.89
N VAL A 174 -10.13 25.33 20.41
CA VAL A 174 -11.54 25.58 20.73
C VAL A 174 -11.86 24.98 22.10
N ALA A 175 -12.07 25.85 23.09
CA ALA A 175 -12.35 25.43 24.47
C ALA A 175 -13.85 25.17 24.74
N HIS A 176 -14.73 25.85 24.03
CA HIS A 176 -16.18 25.74 24.16
C HIS A 176 -16.82 25.69 22.76
N PRO A 177 -16.96 24.48 22.18
CA PRO A 177 -17.53 24.34 20.87
C PRO A 177 -18.99 24.80 20.83
N THR A 178 -19.34 25.55 19.80
CA THR A 178 -20.72 25.94 19.50
C THR A 178 -21.35 25.11 18.41
N ARG A 179 -20.50 24.49 17.55
CA ARG A 179 -20.91 23.59 16.48
C ARG A 179 -19.81 22.51 16.29
N VAL A 180 -20.21 21.26 16.06
CA VAL A 180 -19.32 20.14 15.79
C VAL A 180 -19.86 19.37 14.59
N VAL A 181 -18.98 19.08 13.62
CA VAL A 181 -19.36 18.45 12.35
C VAL A 181 -18.45 17.24 12.07
N SER A 182 -19.05 16.08 11.78
CA SER A 182 -18.32 14.92 11.23
C SER A 182 -18.03 15.17 9.75
N VAL A 183 -16.73 15.22 9.38
CA VAL A 183 -16.32 15.70 8.04
C VAL A 183 -16.07 14.61 7.01
N ASN A 184 -15.83 13.37 7.43
CA ASN A 184 -15.49 12.28 6.50
C ASN A 184 -16.67 11.33 6.25
N GLU A 185 -17.63 11.24 7.16
CA GLU A 185 -18.74 10.33 6.95
C GLU A 185 -19.70 10.85 5.89
N PRO A 186 -20.02 10.01 4.88
CA PRO A 186 -21.06 10.36 3.92
C PRO A 186 -22.42 10.19 4.57
N CYS A 187 -22.91 11.20 5.28
CA CYS A 187 -24.20 11.19 5.96
C CYS A 187 -25.40 10.96 5.04
N GLN A 188 -25.20 10.97 3.74
CA GLN A 188 -26.17 10.53 2.74
C GLN A 188 -26.38 9.01 2.77
N SER A 189 -25.35 8.25 3.13
CA SER A 189 -25.41 6.78 3.25
C SER A 189 -25.60 6.30 4.69
N THR A 190 -25.03 6.99 5.67
CA THR A 190 -25.08 6.60 7.09
C THR A 190 -26.23 7.26 7.86
N GLN A 191 -26.79 8.36 7.37
CA GLN A 191 -27.84 9.20 7.97
C GLN A 191 -27.53 9.77 9.37
N ALA A 192 -26.39 9.39 9.96
CA ALA A 192 -25.97 9.83 11.29
C ALA A 192 -24.43 9.88 11.36
N PRO A 193 -23.85 10.83 12.12
CA PRO A 193 -22.44 10.88 12.38
C PRO A 193 -22.01 9.75 13.33
N PHE A 194 -20.70 9.38 13.30
CA PHE A 194 -20.13 8.30 14.13
C PHE A 194 -20.17 8.57 15.63
N LEU A 195 -20.33 9.84 16.02
CA LEU A 195 -20.60 10.30 17.37
C LEU A 195 -21.86 11.13 17.39
N SER A 196 -22.71 10.95 18.37
CA SER A 196 -23.91 11.78 18.57
C SER A 196 -23.61 13.10 19.28
N ILE A 197 -22.65 13.11 20.21
CA ILE A 197 -22.27 14.24 21.05
C ILE A 197 -20.75 14.30 21.20
N TYR A 198 -20.18 15.51 21.11
CA TYR A 198 -18.78 15.80 21.41
C TYR A 198 -18.71 17.05 22.28
N GLU A 199 -18.08 16.96 23.46
CA GLU A 199 -17.99 18.05 24.48
C GLU A 199 -19.34 18.76 24.76
N GLY A 200 -20.40 17.96 24.87
CA GLY A 200 -21.76 18.47 25.15
C GLY A 200 -22.50 19.03 23.95
N VAL A 201 -21.88 19.12 22.78
CA VAL A 201 -22.51 19.64 21.55
C VAL A 201 -22.90 18.46 20.65
N ARG A 202 -24.12 18.53 20.08
CA ARG A 202 -24.58 17.54 19.11
C ARG A 202 -23.74 17.61 17.84
N VAL A 203 -23.25 16.44 17.39
CA VAL A 203 -22.48 16.33 16.15
C VAL A 203 -23.43 16.34 14.96
N GLU A 204 -23.12 17.18 13.99
CA GLU A 204 -23.82 17.28 12.71
C GLU A 204 -23.08 16.52 11.61
N CYS A 205 -23.76 16.19 10.54
CA CYS A 205 -23.17 15.71 9.31
C CYS A 205 -22.66 16.87 8.46
N ALA A 206 -21.52 16.71 7.80
CA ALA A 206 -21.03 17.66 6.83
C ALA A 206 -22.01 17.82 5.66
N LYS A 207 -22.14 19.05 5.16
CA LYS A 207 -22.92 19.40 3.96
C LYS A 207 -21.97 19.71 2.82
N TYR A 208 -22.31 19.25 1.64
CA TYR A 208 -21.51 19.54 0.45
C TYR A 208 -21.46 21.05 0.18
N GLY A 209 -20.26 21.54 -0.14
CA GLY A 209 -20.01 22.95 -0.45
C GLY A 209 -19.78 23.86 0.77
N GLU A 210 -19.96 23.37 2.02
CA GLU A 210 -19.55 24.11 3.21
C GLU A 210 -18.05 23.92 3.50
N ASP A 211 -17.37 24.98 3.95
CA ASP A 211 -15.97 24.96 4.38
C ASP A 211 -15.88 24.68 5.88
N TYR A 212 -15.32 23.53 6.22
CA TYR A 212 -15.10 23.10 7.61
C TYR A 212 -13.67 23.33 8.09
N THR A 213 -12.77 23.88 7.27
CA THR A 213 -11.39 24.21 7.66
C THR A 213 -11.32 25.37 8.64
N ILE A 214 -12.37 26.14 8.77
CA ILE A 214 -12.52 27.21 9.77
C ILE A 214 -12.51 26.66 11.20
N GLY A 215 -12.96 25.41 11.40
CA GLY A 215 -12.94 24.71 12.67
C GLY A 215 -11.55 24.20 13.07
N GLN A 216 -11.45 23.69 14.27
CA GLN A 216 -10.31 22.87 14.68
C GLN A 216 -10.57 21.43 14.21
N ILE A 217 -9.70 20.90 13.37
CA ILE A 217 -9.79 19.52 12.89
C ILE A 217 -9.25 18.59 13.99
N VAL A 218 -10.12 17.70 14.46
CA VAL A 218 -9.85 16.80 15.59
C VAL A 218 -10.09 15.36 15.17
N PRO A 219 -9.03 14.54 15.03
CA PRO A 219 -9.19 13.11 14.85
C PRO A 219 -9.60 12.44 16.17
N VAL A 220 -10.64 11.62 16.13
CA VAL A 220 -11.16 10.90 17.30
C VAL A 220 -10.64 9.47 17.29
N ARG A 221 -9.92 9.10 18.36
CA ARG A 221 -9.26 7.80 18.42
C ARG A 221 -10.25 6.62 18.43
N GLY A 222 -11.40 6.78 19.05
CA GLY A 222 -12.34 5.68 19.25
C GLY A 222 -11.85 4.62 20.24
N ALA A 223 -12.57 3.47 20.29
CA ALA A 223 -12.33 2.37 21.24
C ALA A 223 -11.49 1.21 20.64
N ALA A 224 -11.02 1.37 19.40
CA ALA A 224 -10.22 0.32 18.75
C ALA A 224 -8.91 0.02 19.49
N PRO A 225 -8.41 -1.24 19.46
CA PRO A 225 -7.19 -1.64 20.18
C PRO A 225 -5.95 -0.90 19.67
N ASP A 226 -4.95 -0.74 20.53
CA ASP A 226 -3.66 -0.12 20.16
C ASP A 226 -2.89 -0.96 19.12
N ASN A 227 -3.05 -2.28 19.17
CA ASN A 227 -2.50 -3.23 18.21
C ASN A 227 -3.63 -3.79 17.35
N PRO A 228 -3.96 -3.19 16.20
CA PRO A 228 -4.99 -3.68 15.31
C PRO A 228 -4.68 -5.08 14.79
N ALA A 229 -5.71 -5.93 14.64
CA ALA A 229 -5.53 -7.28 14.09
C ALA A 229 -5.07 -7.26 12.61
N VAL A 230 -5.46 -6.23 11.84
CA VAL A 230 -4.98 -6.02 10.48
C VAL A 230 -3.64 -5.28 10.53
N PRO A 231 -2.53 -5.88 10.06
CA PRO A 231 -1.19 -5.28 10.13
C PRO A 231 -1.02 -4.01 9.27
N ALA A 232 0.04 -3.26 9.54
CA ALA A 232 0.28 -1.98 8.87
C ALA A 232 0.51 -2.11 7.36
N ASP A 233 1.23 -3.14 6.92
CA ASP A 233 1.51 -3.39 5.49
C ASP A 233 0.28 -3.87 4.71
N ALA A 234 -0.73 -4.40 5.38
CA ALA A 234 -2.03 -4.71 4.77
C ALA A 234 -2.86 -3.47 4.42
N VAL A 235 -2.53 -2.30 4.97
CA VAL A 235 -3.26 -1.04 4.75
C VAL A 235 -2.42 0.04 4.09
N THR A 236 -1.08 -0.12 4.05
CA THR A 236 -0.15 0.82 3.43
C THR A 236 0.13 0.40 2.00
N ALA A 237 -0.30 1.21 1.04
CA ALA A 237 -0.17 0.88 -0.38
C ALA A 237 1.27 0.96 -0.89
N SER A 238 1.61 0.02 -1.78
CA SER A 238 2.71 0.15 -2.74
C SER A 238 2.38 1.19 -3.81
N GLY A 239 3.38 1.89 -4.33
CA GLY A 239 3.20 2.89 -5.40
C GLY A 239 2.85 2.29 -6.77
N SER A 240 3.13 1.01 -6.99
CA SER A 240 3.01 0.35 -8.30
C SER A 240 2.35 -1.04 -8.24
N GLY A 241 2.21 -1.62 -7.04
CA GLY A 241 1.81 -3.01 -6.84
C GLY A 241 2.93 -4.03 -7.13
N LEU A 242 4.17 -3.55 -7.29
CA LEU A 242 5.32 -4.42 -7.61
C LEU A 242 6.04 -4.96 -6.36
N ASP A 243 5.60 -4.61 -5.16
CA ASP A 243 6.21 -5.12 -3.92
C ASP A 243 5.96 -6.63 -3.80
N PRO A 244 7.02 -7.47 -3.82
CA PRO A 244 6.86 -8.94 -3.80
C PRO A 244 6.56 -9.49 -2.41
N ASN A 245 6.83 -8.71 -1.36
CA ASN A 245 6.87 -9.17 0.01
C ASN A 245 5.76 -8.55 0.88
N ILE A 246 5.29 -9.36 1.83
CA ILE A 246 4.41 -8.93 2.94
C ILE A 246 5.04 -9.29 4.28
N SER A 247 4.55 -8.72 5.38
CA SER A 247 4.98 -9.10 6.72
C SER A 247 4.50 -10.51 7.07
N PRO A 248 5.21 -11.25 7.95
CA PRO A 248 4.71 -12.49 8.52
C PRO A 248 3.33 -12.35 9.18
N ALA A 249 3.08 -11.20 9.86
CA ALA A 249 1.80 -10.93 10.49
C ALA A 249 0.66 -10.84 9.46
N TYR A 250 0.91 -10.21 8.30
CA TYR A 250 -0.09 -10.14 7.24
C TYR A 250 -0.29 -11.51 6.57
N ALA A 251 0.75 -12.30 6.41
CA ALA A 251 0.62 -13.68 5.94
C ALA A 251 -0.20 -14.53 6.93
N ASP A 252 0.06 -14.42 8.23
CA ASP A 252 -0.61 -15.24 9.25
C ASP A 252 -2.13 -15.04 9.30
N ILE A 253 -2.65 -13.83 9.12
CA ILE A 253 -4.12 -13.61 9.10
C ILE A 253 -4.79 -14.21 7.86
N GLN A 254 -4.07 -14.41 6.75
CA GLN A 254 -4.58 -14.99 5.51
C GLN A 254 -4.65 -16.52 5.51
N VAL A 255 -3.95 -17.18 6.46
CA VAL A 255 -3.82 -18.64 6.50
C VAL A 255 -5.18 -19.37 6.50
N THR A 256 -6.13 -18.91 7.30
CA THR A 256 -7.42 -19.58 7.47
C THR A 256 -8.24 -19.56 6.17
N ARG A 257 -8.27 -18.43 5.47
CA ARG A 257 -8.95 -18.30 4.18
C ARG A 257 -8.33 -19.21 3.13
N VAL A 258 -6.99 -19.17 3.00
CA VAL A 258 -6.25 -19.95 2.01
C VAL A 258 -6.42 -21.47 2.29
N ALA A 259 -6.30 -21.89 3.55
CA ALA A 259 -6.52 -23.28 3.95
C ALA A 259 -7.91 -23.78 3.57
N LYS A 260 -8.94 -22.98 3.87
CA LYS A 260 -10.33 -23.31 3.51
C LYS A 260 -10.51 -23.43 2.00
N ALA A 261 -9.96 -22.50 1.22
CA ALA A 261 -10.09 -22.50 -0.23
C ALA A 261 -9.35 -23.67 -0.90
N ARG A 262 -8.27 -24.18 -0.28
CA ARG A 262 -7.49 -25.31 -0.77
C ARG A 262 -7.90 -26.66 -0.14
N HIS A 263 -8.94 -26.67 0.71
CA HIS A 263 -9.44 -27.87 1.41
C HIS A 263 -8.38 -28.59 2.24
N VAL A 264 -7.47 -27.82 2.89
CA VAL A 264 -6.42 -28.32 3.77
C VAL A 264 -6.52 -27.70 5.16
N SER A 265 -5.78 -28.24 6.14
CA SER A 265 -5.76 -27.66 7.47
C SER A 265 -4.93 -26.36 7.50
N PRO A 266 -5.28 -25.40 8.40
CA PRO A 266 -4.44 -24.22 8.60
C PRO A 266 -2.98 -24.54 8.99
N ASP A 267 -2.74 -25.64 9.68
CA ASP A 267 -1.40 -26.05 10.08
C ASP A 267 -0.54 -26.49 8.88
N GLN A 268 -1.16 -27.11 7.87
CA GLN A 268 -0.48 -27.44 6.61
C GLN A 268 -0.04 -26.17 5.88
N ILE A 269 -0.88 -25.14 5.82
CA ILE A 269 -0.53 -23.86 5.23
C ILE A 269 0.59 -23.16 6.05
N ARG A 270 0.48 -23.18 7.40
CA ARG A 270 1.55 -22.62 8.28
C ARG A 270 2.88 -23.32 8.09
N ALA A 271 2.89 -24.64 7.88
CA ALA A 271 4.11 -25.38 7.63
C ALA A 271 4.79 -24.92 6.33
N VAL A 272 4.03 -24.71 5.26
CA VAL A 272 4.58 -24.13 4.02
C VAL A 272 5.06 -22.69 4.25
N LEU A 273 4.23 -21.85 4.87
CA LEU A 273 4.56 -20.46 5.17
C LEU A 273 5.88 -20.32 5.93
N ALA A 274 6.14 -21.21 6.90
CA ALA A 274 7.36 -21.19 7.70
C ALA A 274 8.65 -21.31 6.86
N HIS A 275 8.62 -22.02 5.72
CA HIS A 275 9.75 -22.15 4.80
C HIS A 275 10.01 -20.89 3.97
N TYR A 276 8.98 -20.03 3.79
CA TYR A 276 9.04 -18.81 2.98
C TYR A 276 9.18 -17.54 3.82
N ARG A 277 9.33 -17.68 5.15
CA ARG A 277 9.67 -16.55 6.04
C ARG A 277 11.16 -16.23 5.90
N GLY A 278 11.45 -15.11 5.27
CA GLY A 278 12.78 -14.52 5.26
C GLY A 278 13.09 -13.91 6.64
N GLY A 279 14.34 -14.05 7.08
CA GLY A 279 14.85 -13.36 8.26
C GLY A 279 15.32 -11.95 7.95
N ARG A 280 15.96 -11.31 8.94
CA ARG A 280 16.67 -10.05 8.73
C ARG A 280 17.99 -10.32 8.00
N ASP A 281 18.35 -9.49 7.05
CA ASP A 281 19.64 -9.56 6.37
C ASP A 281 20.77 -9.32 7.37
N LEU A 282 21.80 -10.18 7.32
CA LEU A 282 22.90 -10.19 8.29
C LEU A 282 22.43 -10.28 9.77
N GLY A 283 21.20 -10.71 10.02
CA GLY A 283 20.58 -10.83 11.34
C GLY A 283 20.09 -9.53 11.96
N VAL A 284 20.39 -8.36 11.38
CA VAL A 284 20.09 -7.04 11.95
C VAL A 284 19.43 -6.06 10.97
N LEU A 285 19.56 -6.26 9.66
CA LEU A 285 19.05 -5.32 8.66
C LEU A 285 17.69 -5.76 8.13
N GLY A 286 16.79 -4.80 7.93
CA GLY A 286 15.44 -5.05 7.42
C GLY A 286 14.50 -5.69 8.44
N GLU A 287 13.33 -6.07 7.97
CA GLU A 287 12.30 -6.78 8.74
C GLU A 287 12.06 -8.17 8.12
N PRO A 288 11.60 -9.16 8.91
CA PRO A 288 11.18 -10.45 8.35
C PRO A 288 10.08 -10.27 7.31
N THR A 289 10.19 -10.99 6.22
CA THR A 289 9.24 -10.89 5.09
C THR A 289 8.81 -12.26 4.60
N VAL A 290 7.74 -12.28 3.80
CA VAL A 290 7.25 -13.45 3.05
C VAL A 290 7.09 -13.05 1.60
N ASN A 291 7.74 -13.76 0.68
CA ASN A 291 7.54 -13.57 -0.75
C ASN A 291 6.24 -14.24 -1.19
N VAL A 292 5.29 -13.41 -1.62
CA VAL A 292 3.91 -13.87 -1.93
C VAL A 292 3.87 -14.75 -3.16
N LEU A 293 4.63 -14.42 -4.21
CA LEU A 293 4.65 -15.19 -5.46
C LEU A 293 5.25 -16.58 -5.23
N GLU A 294 6.41 -16.65 -4.57
CA GLU A 294 7.06 -17.94 -4.27
C GLU A 294 6.17 -18.82 -3.40
N LEU A 295 5.55 -18.23 -2.37
CA LEU A 295 4.61 -18.95 -1.49
C LEU A 295 3.42 -19.50 -2.27
N ASN A 296 2.79 -18.68 -3.10
CA ASN A 296 1.62 -19.10 -3.88
C ASN A 296 1.96 -20.19 -4.90
N LEU A 297 3.11 -20.10 -5.57
CA LEU A 297 3.61 -21.15 -6.48
C LEU A 297 3.84 -22.49 -5.75
N GLN A 298 4.42 -22.44 -4.56
CA GLN A 298 4.62 -23.64 -3.76
C GLN A 298 3.28 -24.27 -3.34
N LEU A 299 2.31 -23.45 -2.98
CA LEU A 299 0.96 -23.94 -2.64
C LEU A 299 0.25 -24.57 -3.84
N ASP A 300 0.42 -24.01 -5.04
CA ASP A 300 -0.10 -24.61 -6.26
C ASP A 300 0.52 -25.98 -6.58
N HIS A 301 1.82 -26.13 -6.29
CA HIS A 301 2.54 -27.37 -6.46
C HIS A 301 2.10 -28.43 -5.41
N GLN A 302 1.98 -28.02 -4.14
CA GLN A 302 1.77 -28.95 -3.03
C GLN A 302 0.31 -29.24 -2.75
N TYR A 303 -0.57 -28.24 -2.94
CA TYR A 303 -2.01 -28.31 -2.69
C TYR A 303 -2.78 -27.68 -3.85
N PRO A 304 -2.74 -28.29 -5.05
CA PRO A 304 -3.40 -27.74 -6.22
C PRO A 304 -4.90 -27.61 -6.00
N VAL A 305 -5.49 -26.50 -6.46
CA VAL A 305 -6.93 -26.31 -6.48
C VAL A 305 -7.45 -26.86 -7.80
N SER A 306 -8.34 -27.85 -7.73
CA SER A 306 -9.05 -28.34 -8.91
C SER A 306 -9.93 -27.20 -9.45
N GLY A 307 -9.65 -26.76 -10.68
CA GLY A 307 -10.46 -25.76 -11.38
C GLY A 307 -11.83 -26.29 -11.78
#